data_6387a284b0fbe6aae9ef97bf619a2fe6
#
_entry.id   6387a284b0fbe6aae9ef97bf619a2fe6
#
_cell.length_a   1.000
_cell.length_b   1.000
_cell.length_c   1.000
_cell.angle_alpha   90.00
_cell.angle_beta   90.00
_cell.angle_gamma   90.00
#
_symmetry.space_group_name_H-M   'P 1'
#
loop_
_entity.id
_entity.type
_entity.pdbx_description
1 polymer ?
#
loop_
_entity_poly.entity_id
_entity_poly.type
_entity_poly.pdbx_seq_one_letter_code
_entity_poly.pdbx_strand_id
1 'polypeptide(L)'
;MSLAFALDELVATGWSGLDSTGCSFDVDGRAYPTPARVQQEFAQAGFSVAIQKIDKYNCFRASWREVGQPQDAGAVVSHSEPEAAVYALAQLRRGLVTADV
;
A
#
# COMPACT_ATOMS: atom_id res chain seq x y z
N MET A 1 7.68 11.70 4.79
CA MET A 1 6.86 10.51 5.11
C MET A 1 7.77 9.37 5.56
N SER A 2 7.30 8.52 6.43
CA SER A 2 8.05 7.37 6.93
C SER A 2 7.18 6.12 6.86
N LEU A 3 7.81 4.93 7.01
CA LEU A 3 7.06 3.68 7.08
C LEU A 3 6.10 3.69 8.26
N ALA A 4 6.51 4.25 9.41
CA ALA A 4 5.64 4.35 10.58
C ALA A 4 4.40 5.19 10.27
N PHE A 5 4.55 6.31 9.58
CA PHE A 5 3.42 7.14 9.17
C PHE A 5 2.49 6.37 8.22
N ALA A 6 3.06 5.71 7.21
CA ALA A 6 2.27 4.93 6.27
C ALA A 6 1.49 3.81 6.97
N LEU A 7 2.12 3.14 7.94
CA LEU A 7 1.49 2.08 8.70
C LEU A 7 0.37 2.62 9.60
N ASP A 8 0.57 3.78 10.22
CA ASP A 8 -0.47 4.43 11.02
C ASP A 8 -1.69 4.73 10.16
N GLU A 9 -1.48 5.23 8.95
CA GLU A 9 -2.57 5.49 8.01
C GLU A 9 -3.30 4.20 7.63
N LEU A 10 -2.57 3.11 7.42
CA LEU A 10 -3.14 1.82 7.07
C LEU A 10 -4.00 1.27 8.22
N VAL A 11 -3.47 1.31 9.44
CA VAL A 11 -4.19 0.84 10.63
C VAL A 11 -5.45 1.66 10.85
N ALA A 12 -5.42 2.96 10.57
CA ALA A 12 -6.58 3.82 10.68
C ALA A 12 -7.73 3.41 9.76
N THR A 13 -7.46 2.64 8.71
CA THR A 13 -8.50 2.12 7.81
C THR A 13 -9.15 0.82 8.32
N GLY A 14 -8.72 0.32 9.48
CA GLY A 14 -9.19 -0.94 10.02
C GLY A 14 -8.32 -2.15 9.69
N TRP A 15 -7.20 -1.93 8.99
CA TRP A 15 -6.26 -3.03 8.70
C TRP A 15 -5.63 -3.53 10.00
N SER A 16 -5.42 -4.84 10.09
CA SER A 16 -4.83 -5.47 11.26
C SER A 16 -3.72 -6.43 10.85
N GLY A 17 -2.65 -6.44 11.63
CA GLY A 17 -1.54 -7.37 11.47
C GLY A 17 -1.70 -8.68 12.24
N LEU A 18 -2.91 -9.00 12.71
CA LEU A 18 -3.15 -10.24 13.44
C LEU A 18 -2.84 -11.47 12.61
N ASP A 19 -3.14 -11.44 11.32
CA ASP A 19 -2.65 -12.45 10.38
C ASP A 19 -1.33 -11.93 9.82
N SER A 20 -0.24 -12.43 10.36
CA SER A 20 1.10 -11.99 9.98
C SER A 20 1.65 -12.67 8.73
N THR A 21 0.86 -13.50 8.05
CA THR A 21 1.28 -14.12 6.80
C THR A 21 1.62 -13.05 5.77
N GLY A 22 2.84 -13.09 5.21
CA GLY A 22 3.30 -12.08 4.27
C GLY A 22 3.58 -10.72 4.89
N CYS A 23 3.83 -10.66 6.19
CA CYS A 23 4.20 -9.43 6.88
C CYS A 23 5.68 -9.43 7.28
N SER A 24 6.25 -8.25 7.34
CA SER A 24 7.54 -7.99 8.00
C SER A 24 7.29 -7.17 9.26
N PHE A 25 8.34 -6.90 10.02
CA PHE A 25 8.22 -6.14 11.27
C PHE A 25 9.16 -4.94 11.22
N ASP A 26 8.67 -3.78 11.66
CA ASP A 26 9.51 -2.59 11.75
C ASP A 26 10.39 -2.62 12.99
N VAL A 27 11.16 -1.54 13.21
CA VAL A 27 12.09 -1.46 14.35
C VAL A 27 11.37 -1.48 15.70
N ASP A 28 10.10 -1.12 15.73
CA ASP A 28 9.28 -1.12 16.94
C ASP A 28 8.52 -2.44 17.12
N GLY A 29 8.74 -3.42 16.25
CA GLY A 29 8.08 -4.72 16.31
C GLY A 29 6.66 -4.73 15.74
N ARG A 30 6.23 -3.69 15.05
CA ARG A 30 4.91 -3.63 14.42
C ARG A 30 4.93 -4.40 13.11
N ALA A 31 3.91 -5.22 12.89
CA ALA A 31 3.75 -5.93 11.62
C ALA A 31 3.28 -4.98 10.52
N TYR A 32 3.86 -5.09 9.34
CA TYR A 32 3.38 -4.40 8.16
C TYR A 32 3.40 -5.34 6.96
N PRO A 33 2.47 -5.17 5.99
CA PRO A 33 2.43 -6.07 4.84
C PRO A 33 3.61 -5.81 3.91
N THR A 34 4.24 -6.90 3.43
CA THR A 34 5.27 -6.80 2.41
C THR A 34 4.65 -6.38 1.07
N PRO A 35 5.47 -5.91 0.09
CA PRO A 35 4.93 -5.61 -1.24
C PRO A 35 4.14 -6.77 -1.85
N ALA A 36 4.57 -8.01 -1.65
CA ALA A 36 3.84 -9.18 -2.15
C ALA A 36 2.47 -9.31 -1.49
N ARG A 37 2.38 -9.12 -0.17
CA ARG A 37 1.11 -9.13 0.55
C ARG A 37 0.21 -7.99 0.09
N VAL A 38 0.78 -6.80 -0.12
CA VAL A 38 0.03 -5.65 -0.61
C VAL A 38 -0.57 -5.96 -1.98
N GLN A 39 0.21 -6.56 -2.89
CA GLN A 39 -0.30 -6.94 -4.20
C GLN A 39 -1.47 -7.91 -4.10
N GLN A 40 -1.41 -8.87 -3.18
CA GLN A 40 -2.52 -9.79 -2.93
C GLN A 40 -3.77 -9.06 -2.46
N GLU A 41 -3.62 -8.12 -1.54
CA GLU A 41 -4.77 -7.39 -1.03
C GLU A 41 -5.39 -6.49 -2.08
N PHE A 42 -4.58 -5.89 -2.95
CA PHE A 42 -5.10 -5.16 -4.11
C PHE A 42 -5.90 -6.08 -5.04
N ALA A 43 -5.35 -7.26 -5.35
CA ALA A 43 -6.04 -8.22 -6.21
C ALA A 43 -7.37 -8.66 -5.64
N GLN A 44 -7.44 -8.89 -4.34
CA GLN A 44 -8.68 -9.26 -3.66
C GLN A 44 -9.74 -8.17 -3.73
N ALA A 45 -9.31 -6.92 -3.82
CA ALA A 45 -10.20 -5.77 -3.96
C ALA A 45 -10.55 -5.46 -5.42
N GLY A 46 -10.03 -6.22 -6.38
CA GLY A 46 -10.28 -6.01 -7.80
C GLY A 46 -9.35 -5.01 -8.46
N PHE A 47 -8.18 -4.79 -7.87
CA PHE A 47 -7.19 -3.83 -8.38
C PHE A 47 -5.85 -4.49 -8.65
N SER A 48 -5.03 -3.83 -9.46
CA SER A 48 -3.66 -4.22 -9.74
C SER A 48 -2.75 -3.07 -9.33
N VAL A 49 -1.67 -3.35 -8.60
CA VAL A 49 -0.71 -2.34 -8.16
C VAL A 49 0.66 -2.64 -8.75
N ALA A 50 1.34 -1.60 -9.21
CA ALA A 50 2.73 -1.67 -9.70
C ALA A 50 3.58 -0.72 -8.87
N ILE A 51 4.74 -1.20 -8.43
CA ILE A 51 5.69 -0.40 -7.66
C ILE A 51 6.96 -0.31 -8.48
N GLN A 52 7.37 0.93 -8.80
CA GLN A 52 8.52 1.19 -9.65
C GLN A 52 9.50 2.13 -8.95
N LYS A 53 10.79 1.83 -9.10
CA LYS A 53 11.84 2.74 -8.66
C LYS A 53 12.02 3.83 -9.70
N ILE A 54 12.07 5.07 -9.24
CA ILE A 54 12.36 6.22 -10.08
C ILE A 54 13.78 6.66 -9.76
N ASP A 55 14.74 6.20 -10.57
CA ASP A 55 16.16 6.39 -10.30
C ASP A 55 16.56 7.87 -10.24
N LYS A 56 15.95 8.68 -11.07
CA LYS A 56 16.27 10.12 -11.17
C LYS A 56 16.06 10.84 -9.83
N TYR A 57 15.06 10.42 -9.07
CA TYR A 57 14.70 11.08 -7.82
C TYR A 57 14.95 10.19 -6.60
N ASN A 58 15.53 9.02 -6.81
CA ASN A 58 15.83 8.05 -5.76
C ASN A 58 14.60 7.78 -4.87
N CYS A 59 13.47 7.51 -5.52
CA CYS A 59 12.22 7.24 -4.82
C CYS A 59 11.47 6.10 -5.51
N PHE A 60 10.36 5.68 -4.89
CA PHE A 60 9.51 4.61 -5.41
C PHE A 60 8.11 5.15 -5.66
N ARG A 61 7.53 4.77 -6.79
CA ARG A 61 6.16 5.14 -7.13
C ARG A 61 5.30 3.88 -7.15
N ALA A 62 4.24 3.87 -6.37
CA ALA A 62 3.22 2.84 -6.43
C ALA A 62 1.99 3.40 -7.12
N SER A 63 1.53 2.74 -8.16
CA SER A 63 0.31 3.14 -8.86
C SER A 63 -0.62 1.94 -8.99
N TRP A 64 -1.92 2.18 -8.94
CA TRP A 64 -2.89 1.11 -9.03
C TRP A 64 -4.04 1.49 -9.94
N ARG A 65 -4.65 0.43 -10.52
CA ARG A 65 -5.80 0.58 -11.39
C ARG A 65 -6.78 -0.53 -11.11
N GLU A 66 -8.05 -0.27 -11.36
CA GLU A 66 -9.06 -1.31 -11.33
C GLU A 66 -8.84 -2.26 -12.50
N VAL A 67 -8.95 -3.57 -12.23
CA VAL A 67 -8.75 -4.59 -13.28
C VAL A 67 -9.75 -4.35 -14.41
N GLY A 68 -9.25 -4.32 -15.63
CA GLY A 68 -10.06 -4.06 -16.82
C GLY A 68 -10.19 -2.59 -17.20
N GLN A 69 -9.65 -1.67 -16.39
CA GLN A 69 -9.68 -0.24 -16.69
C GLN A 69 -8.33 0.23 -17.23
N PRO A 70 -8.30 1.14 -18.21
CA PRO A 70 -7.05 1.61 -18.80
C PRO A 70 -6.34 2.70 -17.99
N GLN A 71 -7.02 3.31 -17.03
CA GLN A 71 -6.50 4.45 -16.29
C GLN A 71 -6.14 4.07 -14.86
N ASP A 72 -5.09 4.69 -14.33
CA ASP A 72 -4.73 4.54 -12.94
C ASP A 72 -5.82 5.15 -12.04
N ALA A 73 -6.17 4.43 -10.98
CA ALA A 73 -7.10 4.94 -9.97
C ALA A 73 -6.39 5.80 -8.93
N GLY A 74 -5.10 5.58 -8.73
CA GLY A 74 -4.30 6.37 -7.80
C GLY A 74 -2.83 6.06 -7.88
N ALA A 75 -2.03 6.87 -7.22
CA ALA A 75 -0.59 6.69 -7.13
C ALA A 75 -0.04 7.41 -5.91
N VAL A 76 1.04 6.86 -5.35
CA VAL A 76 1.78 7.50 -4.26
C VAL A 76 3.28 7.40 -4.54
N VAL A 77 4.07 8.30 -3.96
CA VAL A 77 5.52 8.31 -4.07
C VAL A 77 6.11 8.31 -2.67
N SER A 78 7.11 7.48 -2.45
CA SER A 78 7.77 7.33 -1.15
C SER A 78 9.26 7.05 -1.32
N HIS A 79 10.01 7.08 -0.21
CA HIS A 79 11.45 6.91 -0.24
C HIS A 79 11.90 5.45 -0.28
N SER A 80 11.03 4.50 0.02
CA SER A 80 11.36 3.07 -0.02
C SER A 80 10.20 2.27 -0.58
N GLU A 81 10.51 1.06 -1.08
CA GLU A 81 9.48 0.16 -1.62
C GLU A 81 8.45 -0.24 -0.56
N PRO A 82 8.86 -0.69 0.65
CA PRO A 82 7.87 -1.03 1.68
C PRO A 82 6.95 0.13 2.04
N GLU A 83 7.51 1.32 2.17
CA GLU A 83 6.74 2.53 2.49
C GLU A 83 5.71 2.84 1.40
N ALA A 84 6.14 2.77 0.12
CA ALA A 84 5.24 3.00 -1.00
C ALA A 84 4.11 1.97 -1.02
N ALA A 85 4.43 0.68 -0.80
CA ALA A 85 3.45 -0.39 -0.79
C ALA A 85 2.41 -0.20 0.32
N VAL A 86 2.86 0.06 1.55
CA VAL A 86 1.98 0.25 2.69
C VAL A 86 1.09 1.47 2.50
N TYR A 87 1.67 2.57 2.04
CA TYR A 87 0.91 3.80 1.85
C TYR A 87 -0.12 3.65 0.72
N ALA A 88 0.25 2.96 -0.36
CA ALA A 88 -0.68 2.67 -1.45
C ALA A 88 -1.88 1.88 -0.95
N LEU A 89 -1.65 0.83 -0.14
CA LEU A 89 -2.73 0.04 0.43
C LEU A 89 -3.61 0.88 1.35
N ALA A 90 -3.01 1.76 2.17
CA ALA A 90 -3.77 2.66 3.03
C ALA A 90 -4.71 3.56 2.20
N GLN A 91 -4.21 4.11 1.10
CA GLN A 91 -5.01 4.97 0.22
C GLN A 91 -6.13 4.20 -0.46
N LEU A 92 -5.86 2.97 -0.94
CA LEU A 92 -6.89 2.14 -1.53
C LEU A 92 -8.02 1.86 -0.53
N ARG A 93 -7.66 1.41 0.67
CA ARG A 93 -8.64 1.06 1.70
C ARG A 93 -9.45 2.28 2.14
N ARG A 94 -8.81 3.43 2.26
CA ARG A 94 -9.50 4.69 2.61
C ARG A 94 -10.53 5.04 1.55
N GLY A 95 -10.19 4.90 0.27
CA GLY A 95 -11.12 5.13 -0.83
C GLY A 95 -12.32 4.19 -0.81
N LEU A 96 -12.09 2.90 -0.51
CA LEU A 96 -13.16 1.91 -0.41
C LEU A 96 -14.11 2.23 0.75
N VAL A 97 -13.57 2.62 1.90
CA VAL A 97 -14.40 3.01 3.05
C VAL A 97 -15.23 4.25 2.72
N THR A 98 -14.63 5.24 2.06
CA THR A 98 -15.33 6.47 1.68
C THR A 98 -16.41 6.23 0.64
N ALA A 99 -16.22 5.25 -0.24
CA ALA A 99 -17.17 4.96 -1.32
C ALA A 99 -18.51 4.40 -0.79
N ASP A 100 -18.53 3.90 0.43
CA ASP A 100 -19.72 3.32 1.05
C ASP A 100 -20.60 4.36 1.76
N VAL A 101 -20.21 5.61 1.73
CA VAL A 101 -20.93 6.69 2.44
C VAL A 101 -21.93 7.40 1.54
#